data_e9ea943f349d5d07641796864c9c48ec
#
_entry.id   e9ea943f349d5d07641796864c9c48ec
#
_cell.length_a   1.000
_cell.length_b   1.000
_cell.length_c   1.000
_cell.angle_alpha   90.00
_cell.angle_beta   90.00
_cell.angle_gamma   90.00
#
_symmetry.space_group_name_H-M   'P 1'
#
loop_
_entity.id
_entity.type
_entity.pdbx_description
1 polymer ?
#
loop_
_entity_poly.entity_id
_entity_poly.type
_entity_poly.pdbx_seq_one_letter_code
_entity_poly.pdbx_strand_id
1 'polypeptide(L)'
;IEVNDLKKSFNGNLVLEKINFKLFEGESLAIIGASGSGKSVLLKNIIGILQPDKGSIEINNTEMVNLPRNLKEKILLDLGITFQHGALFDSLKNWENIIFKKANKEKMNNKQGKKLAFSIIKQLGLQPEILDLYPSEISGGMQKRVAIARAICGNPKILLFDEPTSGLDPVTGSIIDQLIKTAVRTVGGSAITITHDMASV
;
A
#
# COMPACT_ATOMS: atom_id res chain seq x y z
N ILE A 1 0.76 -11.44 8.78
CA ILE A 1 1.31 -12.02 7.53
C ILE A 1 2.43 -12.97 7.90
N GLU A 2 2.46 -14.14 7.30
CA GLU A 2 3.55 -15.09 7.45
C GLU A 2 4.05 -15.53 6.07
N VAL A 3 5.37 -15.51 5.86
CA VAL A 3 6.02 -15.90 4.61
C VAL A 3 7.07 -16.96 4.94
N ASN A 4 6.97 -18.14 4.28
CA ASN A 4 7.86 -19.26 4.55
C ASN A 4 8.50 -19.76 3.26
N ASP A 5 9.84 -19.86 3.27
CA ASP A 5 10.70 -20.38 2.20
C ASP A 5 10.37 -19.88 0.79
N LEU A 6 9.95 -18.61 0.70
CA LEU A 6 9.50 -18.01 -0.54
C LEU A 6 10.64 -17.92 -1.55
N LYS A 7 10.38 -18.44 -2.75
CA LYS A 7 11.31 -18.39 -3.89
C LYS A 7 10.62 -17.84 -5.12
N LYS A 8 11.32 -16.96 -5.85
CA LYS A 8 10.87 -16.42 -7.13
C LYS A 8 12.02 -16.21 -8.09
N SER A 9 11.84 -16.70 -9.31
CA SER A 9 12.78 -16.52 -10.41
C SER A 9 12.06 -15.96 -11.64
N PHE A 10 12.79 -15.30 -12.54
CA PHE A 10 12.32 -14.86 -13.83
C PHE A 10 13.35 -15.25 -14.89
N ASN A 11 12.94 -15.99 -15.91
CA ASN A 11 13.80 -16.45 -16.99
C ASN A 11 15.12 -17.10 -16.49
N GLY A 12 15.04 -17.89 -15.44
CA GLY A 12 16.19 -18.55 -14.82
C GLY A 12 16.98 -17.67 -13.82
N ASN A 13 16.74 -16.36 -13.78
CA ASN A 13 17.38 -15.47 -12.82
C ASN A 13 16.64 -15.50 -11.48
N LEU A 14 17.33 -15.92 -10.43
CA LEU A 14 16.81 -15.98 -9.07
C LEU A 14 16.70 -14.55 -8.48
N VAL A 15 15.50 -14.18 -8.02
CA VAL A 15 15.22 -12.86 -7.45
C VAL A 15 14.91 -12.93 -5.96
N LEU A 16 14.14 -13.93 -5.55
CA LEU A 16 13.87 -14.20 -4.13
C LEU A 16 14.31 -15.62 -3.80
N GLU A 17 15.07 -15.79 -2.72
CA GLU A 17 15.55 -17.09 -2.28
C GLU A 17 15.36 -17.26 -0.78
N LYS A 18 14.56 -18.28 -0.40
CA LYS A 18 14.29 -18.66 0.99
C LYS A 18 13.92 -17.48 1.89
N ILE A 19 13.03 -16.61 1.42
CA ILE A 19 12.55 -15.48 2.23
C ILE A 19 11.61 -16.00 3.30
N ASN A 20 11.93 -15.68 4.55
CA ASN A 20 11.17 -16.06 5.72
C ASN A 20 10.97 -14.84 6.61
N PHE A 21 9.73 -14.51 6.96
CA PHE A 21 9.42 -13.54 8.00
C PHE A 21 7.98 -13.67 8.48
N LYS A 22 7.72 -13.07 9.62
CA LYS A 22 6.39 -12.98 10.21
C LYS A 22 6.12 -11.56 10.66
N LEU A 23 4.91 -11.07 10.36
CA LEU A 23 4.38 -9.79 10.84
C LEU A 23 3.19 -10.12 11.74
N PHE A 24 3.30 -9.78 13.01
CA PHE A 24 2.22 -9.94 13.99
C PHE A 24 1.23 -8.77 13.94
N GLU A 25 0.09 -8.94 14.58
CA GLU A 25 -0.91 -7.88 14.69
C GLU A 25 -0.34 -6.68 15.49
N GLY A 26 -0.54 -5.47 14.96
CA GLY A 26 -0.05 -4.23 15.55
C GLY A 26 1.45 -3.93 15.30
N GLU A 27 2.18 -4.81 14.62
CA GLU A 27 3.60 -4.57 14.29
C GLU A 27 3.79 -3.75 13.03
N SER A 28 4.92 -3.07 12.96
CA SER A 28 5.45 -2.43 11.76
C SER A 28 6.78 -3.06 11.39
N LEU A 29 6.87 -3.61 10.18
CA LEU A 29 8.06 -4.25 9.62
C LEU A 29 8.61 -3.39 8.49
N ALA A 30 9.90 -3.03 8.57
CA ALA A 30 10.61 -2.40 7.47
C ALA A 30 11.45 -3.44 6.71
N ILE A 31 11.29 -3.49 5.39
CA ILE A 31 12.08 -4.33 4.50
C ILE A 31 13.02 -3.43 3.72
N ILE A 32 14.31 -3.52 4.03
CA ILE A 32 15.33 -2.65 3.48
C ILE A 32 16.21 -3.42 2.50
N GLY A 33 16.64 -2.77 1.43
CA GLY A 33 17.56 -3.36 0.47
C GLY A 33 17.84 -2.44 -0.71
N ALA A 34 18.93 -2.71 -1.43
CA ALA A 34 19.29 -1.94 -2.63
C ALA A 34 18.20 -1.95 -3.70
N SER A 35 18.21 -0.96 -4.59
CA SER A 35 17.32 -0.98 -5.77
C SER A 35 17.58 -2.26 -6.59
N GLY A 36 16.52 -2.88 -7.07
CA GLY A 36 16.61 -4.14 -7.82
C GLY A 36 16.77 -5.42 -6.97
N SER A 37 16.84 -5.34 -5.64
CA SER A 37 17.01 -6.52 -4.77
C SER A 37 15.76 -7.42 -4.62
N GLY A 38 14.69 -7.15 -5.36
CA GLY A 38 13.48 -7.99 -5.34
C GLY A 38 12.38 -7.54 -4.37
N LYS A 39 12.52 -6.42 -3.66
CA LYS A 39 11.55 -5.94 -2.66
C LYS A 39 10.13 -5.80 -3.21
N SER A 40 9.96 -5.11 -4.33
CA SER A 40 8.64 -4.97 -4.98
C SER A 40 8.14 -6.30 -5.57
N VAL A 41 9.04 -7.23 -5.91
CA VAL A 41 8.66 -8.60 -6.30
C VAL A 41 8.08 -9.32 -5.09
N LEU A 42 8.70 -9.21 -3.91
CA LEU A 42 8.19 -9.77 -2.67
C LEU A 42 6.78 -9.24 -2.36
N LEU A 43 6.60 -7.91 -2.41
CA LEU A 43 5.27 -7.31 -2.19
C LEU A 43 4.22 -7.85 -3.18
N LYS A 44 4.57 -7.93 -4.48
CA LYS A 44 3.66 -8.46 -5.51
C LYS A 44 3.31 -9.93 -5.29
N ASN A 45 4.21 -10.73 -4.68
CA ASN A 45 3.89 -12.10 -4.25
C ASN A 45 2.93 -12.09 -3.06
N ILE A 46 3.17 -11.25 -2.04
CA ILE A 46 2.30 -11.14 -0.85
C ILE A 46 0.87 -10.80 -1.24
N ILE A 47 0.68 -9.83 -2.14
CA ILE A 47 -0.66 -9.43 -2.61
C ILE A 47 -1.21 -10.31 -3.74
N GLY A 48 -0.49 -11.36 -4.13
CA GLY A 48 -0.95 -12.35 -5.11
C GLY A 48 -1.02 -11.86 -6.55
N ILE A 49 -0.37 -10.74 -6.91
CA ILE A 49 -0.17 -10.29 -8.31
C ILE A 49 0.82 -11.21 -9.02
N LEU A 50 1.85 -11.65 -8.29
CA LEU A 50 2.80 -12.64 -8.77
C LEU A 50 2.63 -13.93 -7.96
N GLN A 51 2.79 -15.07 -8.64
CA GLN A 51 2.83 -16.38 -7.99
C GLN A 51 4.29 -16.72 -7.65
N PRO A 52 4.62 -17.16 -6.43
CA PRO A 52 5.93 -17.66 -6.11
C PRO A 52 6.18 -19.00 -6.82
N ASP A 53 7.45 -19.35 -7.01
CA ASP A 53 7.84 -20.62 -7.57
C ASP A 53 7.84 -21.72 -6.49
N LYS A 54 8.14 -21.33 -5.22
CA LYS A 54 8.08 -22.18 -4.03
C LYS A 54 7.77 -21.34 -2.79
N GLY A 55 7.40 -22.02 -1.70
CA GLY A 55 7.08 -21.41 -0.42
C GLY A 55 5.60 -21.13 -0.24
N SER A 56 5.25 -20.55 0.91
CA SER A 56 3.88 -20.21 1.27
C SER A 56 3.77 -18.75 1.75
N ILE A 57 2.59 -18.18 1.58
CA ILE A 57 2.23 -16.84 2.05
C ILE A 57 0.88 -16.93 2.72
N GLU A 58 0.82 -16.64 4.01
CA GLU A 58 -0.42 -16.61 4.75
C GLU A 58 -0.77 -15.17 5.17
N ILE A 59 -2.04 -14.79 4.97
CA ILE A 59 -2.61 -13.54 5.48
C ILE A 59 -3.82 -13.89 6.35
N ASN A 60 -3.79 -13.52 7.62
CA ASN A 60 -4.83 -13.86 8.60
C ASN A 60 -5.15 -15.37 8.61
N ASN A 61 -4.11 -16.21 8.69
CA ASN A 61 -4.16 -17.67 8.66
C ASN A 61 -4.80 -18.26 7.38
N THR A 62 -4.82 -17.50 6.30
CA THR A 62 -5.30 -17.97 5.00
C THR A 62 -4.15 -18.02 4.01
N GLU A 63 -3.88 -19.22 3.46
CA GLU A 63 -2.86 -19.42 2.41
C GLU A 63 -3.26 -18.68 1.13
N MET A 64 -2.36 -17.85 0.63
CA MET A 64 -2.59 -16.99 -0.55
C MET A 64 -2.11 -17.63 -1.85
N VAL A 65 -1.14 -18.54 -1.79
CA VAL A 65 -0.62 -19.23 -2.97
C VAL A 65 -1.70 -20.18 -3.48
N ASN A 66 -2.01 -20.11 -4.78
CA ASN A 66 -3.07 -20.91 -5.41
C ASN A 66 -4.51 -20.66 -4.91
N LEU A 67 -4.73 -19.64 -4.04
CA LEU A 67 -6.08 -19.28 -3.64
C LEU A 67 -6.89 -18.80 -4.86
N PRO A 68 -8.16 -19.20 -5.04
CA PRO A 68 -9.02 -18.68 -6.09
C PRO A 68 -9.14 -17.16 -6.08
N ARG A 69 -9.18 -16.54 -7.27
CA ARG A 69 -9.16 -15.09 -7.43
C ARG A 69 -10.24 -14.36 -6.63
N ASN A 70 -11.46 -14.88 -6.62
CA ASN A 70 -12.58 -14.30 -5.87
C ASN A 70 -12.37 -14.29 -4.34
N LEU A 71 -11.62 -15.27 -3.81
CA LEU A 71 -11.27 -15.32 -2.39
C LEU A 71 -10.07 -14.39 -2.10
N LYS A 72 -9.06 -14.35 -2.98
CA LYS A 72 -7.96 -13.37 -2.89
C LYS A 72 -8.50 -11.94 -2.84
N GLU A 73 -9.39 -11.58 -3.74
CA GLU A 73 -9.99 -10.24 -3.79
C GLU A 73 -10.66 -9.85 -2.46
N LYS A 74 -11.33 -10.79 -1.78
CA LYS A 74 -11.92 -10.54 -0.47
C LYS A 74 -10.87 -10.22 0.60
N ILE A 75 -9.75 -10.96 0.63
CA ILE A 75 -8.65 -10.72 1.57
C ILE A 75 -7.98 -9.38 1.26
N LEU A 76 -7.73 -9.10 -0.02
CA LEU A 76 -7.12 -7.85 -0.46
C LEU A 76 -8.00 -6.61 -0.17
N LEU A 77 -9.31 -6.80 0.01
CA LEU A 77 -10.18 -5.71 0.45
C LEU A 77 -9.84 -5.20 1.86
N ASP A 78 -9.25 -6.00 2.70
CA ASP A 78 -8.86 -5.62 4.07
C ASP A 78 -7.41 -5.12 4.16
N LEU A 79 -6.69 -5.05 3.02
CA LEU A 79 -5.34 -4.48 2.94
C LEU A 79 -5.38 -3.05 2.40
N GLY A 80 -4.61 -2.13 2.97
CA GLY A 80 -4.30 -0.84 2.36
C GLY A 80 -2.96 -0.92 1.63
N ILE A 81 -2.90 -0.55 0.35
CA ILE A 81 -1.69 -0.72 -0.45
C ILE A 81 -1.33 0.58 -1.15
N THR A 82 -0.07 0.99 -1.06
CA THR A 82 0.52 2.00 -1.92
C THR A 82 1.63 1.40 -2.76
N PHE A 83 1.75 1.84 -3.99
CA PHE A 83 2.84 1.46 -4.90
C PHE A 83 3.79 2.65 -5.09
N GLN A 84 4.99 2.39 -5.54
CA GLN A 84 6.08 3.36 -5.70
C GLN A 84 5.65 4.64 -6.43
N HIS A 85 4.81 4.55 -7.46
CA HIS A 85 4.28 5.70 -8.22
C HIS A 85 2.84 6.06 -7.82
N GLY A 86 2.37 5.65 -6.64
CA GLY A 86 1.01 5.89 -6.16
C GLY A 86 -0.06 5.05 -6.86
N ALA A 87 0.11 4.70 -8.13
CA ALA A 87 -0.84 3.95 -8.96
C ALA A 87 -2.28 4.49 -8.86
N LEU A 88 -2.42 5.80 -8.89
CA LEU A 88 -3.73 6.47 -8.95
C LEU A 88 -4.35 6.23 -10.34
N PHE A 89 -5.67 6.21 -10.38
CA PHE A 89 -6.41 6.15 -11.64
C PHE A 89 -6.48 7.54 -12.24
N ASP A 90 -5.83 7.75 -13.38
CA ASP A 90 -5.76 9.06 -14.06
C ASP A 90 -7.13 9.57 -14.53
N SER A 91 -8.06 8.65 -14.79
CA SER A 91 -9.44 8.96 -15.22
C SER A 91 -10.38 9.32 -14.07
N LEU A 92 -9.94 9.19 -12.82
CA LEU A 92 -10.74 9.50 -11.65
C LEU A 92 -10.20 10.74 -10.94
N LYS A 93 -11.08 11.56 -10.40
CA LYS A 93 -10.71 12.66 -9.51
C LYS A 93 -10.06 12.14 -8.22
N ASN A 94 -9.32 12.97 -7.52
CA ASN A 94 -8.61 12.55 -6.32
C ASN A 94 -9.55 12.03 -5.23
N TRP A 95 -10.74 12.63 -5.04
CA TRP A 95 -11.71 12.09 -4.09
C TRP A 95 -12.24 10.70 -4.49
N GLU A 96 -12.43 10.44 -5.78
CA GLU A 96 -12.87 9.13 -6.30
C GLU A 96 -11.78 8.08 -6.12
N ASN A 97 -10.52 8.46 -6.39
CA ASN A 97 -9.37 7.61 -6.09
C ASN A 97 -9.33 7.19 -4.62
N ILE A 98 -9.50 8.14 -3.69
CA ILE A 98 -9.44 7.88 -2.25
C ILE A 98 -10.49 6.86 -1.82
N ILE A 99 -11.73 7.03 -2.24
CA ILE A 99 -12.84 6.19 -1.79
C ILE A 99 -13.05 4.94 -2.65
N PHE A 100 -12.30 4.77 -3.75
CA PHE A 100 -12.55 3.78 -4.79
C PHE A 100 -12.92 2.41 -4.25
N LYS A 101 -12.10 1.90 -3.34
CA LYS A 101 -12.28 0.59 -2.73
C LYS A 101 -13.52 0.52 -1.83
N LYS A 102 -13.72 1.54 -1.01
CA LYS A 102 -14.83 1.62 -0.06
C LYS A 102 -16.16 1.86 -0.74
N ALA A 103 -16.18 2.70 -1.77
CA ALA A 103 -17.39 2.98 -2.54
C ALA A 103 -17.92 1.73 -3.25
N ASN A 104 -17.03 0.87 -3.77
CA ASN A 104 -17.42 -0.39 -4.38
C ASN A 104 -18.01 -1.38 -3.36
N LYS A 105 -17.53 -1.34 -2.11
CA LYS A 105 -18.01 -2.22 -1.03
C LYS A 105 -19.35 -1.74 -0.45
N GLU A 106 -19.54 -0.45 -0.27
CA GLU A 106 -20.63 0.14 0.53
C GLU A 106 -21.67 0.91 -0.31
N LYS A 107 -21.58 0.91 -1.65
CA LYS A 107 -22.50 1.63 -2.57
C LYS A 107 -22.71 3.10 -2.15
N MET A 108 -21.64 3.83 -1.88
CA MET A 108 -21.71 5.23 -1.44
C MET A 108 -22.15 6.15 -2.58
N ASN A 109 -22.97 7.16 -2.27
CA ASN A 109 -23.23 8.25 -3.21
C ASN A 109 -22.07 9.27 -3.21
N ASN A 110 -22.01 10.11 -4.26
CA ASN A 110 -20.91 11.07 -4.44
C ASN A 110 -20.75 12.04 -3.26
N LYS A 111 -21.84 12.49 -2.64
CA LYS A 111 -21.81 13.41 -1.49
C LYS A 111 -21.16 12.75 -0.26
N GLN A 112 -21.53 11.50 0.02
CA GLN A 112 -20.96 10.71 1.12
C GLN A 112 -19.48 10.43 0.86
N GLY A 113 -19.13 9.99 -0.36
CA GLY A 113 -17.76 9.70 -0.75
C GLY A 113 -16.86 10.92 -0.64
N LYS A 114 -17.29 12.06 -1.15
CA LYS A 114 -16.51 13.30 -1.09
C LYS A 114 -16.33 13.80 0.34
N LYS A 115 -17.35 13.67 1.21
CA LYS A 115 -17.26 13.99 2.63
C LYS A 115 -16.23 13.09 3.35
N LEU A 116 -16.22 11.80 3.03
CA LEU A 116 -15.23 10.86 3.58
C LEU A 116 -13.81 11.21 3.09
N ALA A 117 -13.62 11.41 1.79
CA ALA A 117 -12.33 11.80 1.23
C ALA A 117 -11.80 13.08 1.88
N PHE A 118 -12.66 14.09 2.08
CA PHE A 118 -12.31 15.34 2.77
C PHE A 118 -11.79 15.08 4.19
N SER A 119 -12.46 14.23 4.97
CA SER A 119 -12.02 13.94 6.35
C SER A 119 -10.65 13.27 6.40
N ILE A 120 -10.31 12.45 5.39
CA ILE A 120 -9.04 11.73 5.31
C ILE A 120 -7.90 12.66 4.87
N ILE A 121 -8.10 13.46 3.81
CA ILE A 121 -7.03 14.34 3.29
C ILE A 121 -6.63 15.41 4.28
N LYS A 122 -7.56 15.89 5.11
CA LYS A 122 -7.28 16.86 6.18
C LYS A 122 -6.23 16.32 7.16
N GLN A 123 -6.28 15.02 7.48
CA GLN A 123 -5.29 14.37 8.35
C GLN A 123 -3.91 14.24 7.69
N LEU A 124 -3.87 14.28 6.36
CA LEU A 124 -2.65 14.18 5.56
C LEU A 124 -2.10 15.54 5.10
N GLY A 125 -2.61 16.64 5.66
CA GLY A 125 -2.15 18.00 5.36
C GLY A 125 -2.40 18.44 3.91
N LEU A 126 -3.44 17.89 3.26
CA LEU A 126 -3.85 18.28 1.92
C LEU A 126 -5.02 19.26 1.97
N GLN A 127 -5.01 20.22 1.06
CA GLN A 127 -6.07 21.21 0.94
C GLN A 127 -7.30 20.62 0.24
N PRO A 128 -8.52 21.03 0.60
CA PRO A 128 -9.76 20.48 0.06
C PRO A 128 -9.91 20.61 -1.46
N GLU A 129 -9.33 21.65 -2.03
CA GLU A 129 -9.43 21.99 -3.46
C GLU A 129 -8.90 20.89 -4.35
N ILE A 130 -7.93 20.10 -3.87
CA ILE A 130 -7.36 19.00 -4.65
C ILE A 130 -8.34 17.87 -4.91
N LEU A 131 -9.41 17.77 -4.13
CA LEU A 131 -10.35 16.66 -4.25
C LEU A 131 -11.01 16.58 -5.63
N ASP A 132 -11.32 17.73 -6.23
CA ASP A 132 -11.95 17.80 -7.54
C ASP A 132 -10.97 17.79 -8.70
N LEU A 133 -9.67 17.82 -8.43
CA LEU A 133 -8.62 17.73 -9.42
C LEU A 133 -8.31 16.26 -9.76
N TYR A 134 -7.74 16.04 -10.94
CA TYR A 134 -7.19 14.76 -11.36
C TYR A 134 -5.74 14.58 -10.86
N PRO A 135 -5.23 13.34 -10.79
CA PRO A 135 -3.84 13.09 -10.37
C PRO A 135 -2.80 13.90 -11.16
N SER A 136 -3.01 14.10 -12.47
CA SER A 136 -2.11 14.88 -13.34
C SER A 136 -2.05 16.38 -13.01
N GLU A 137 -3.00 16.90 -12.25
CA GLU A 137 -3.10 18.32 -11.89
C GLU A 137 -2.47 18.66 -10.54
N ILE A 138 -1.89 17.67 -9.83
CA ILE A 138 -1.26 17.82 -8.53
C ILE A 138 0.19 17.37 -8.53
N SER A 139 1.00 17.88 -7.58
CA SER A 139 2.42 17.51 -7.48
C SER A 139 2.62 16.04 -7.10
N GLY A 140 3.80 15.47 -7.41
CA GLY A 140 4.14 14.09 -7.06
C GLY A 140 4.03 13.79 -5.55
N GLY A 141 4.43 14.73 -4.69
CA GLY A 141 4.25 14.61 -3.24
C GLY A 141 2.78 14.60 -2.81
N MET A 142 1.92 15.40 -3.50
CA MET A 142 0.47 15.35 -3.28
C MET A 142 -0.13 14.05 -3.77
N GLN A 143 0.29 13.53 -4.93
CA GLN A 143 -0.15 12.22 -5.44
C GLN A 143 0.16 11.10 -4.45
N LYS A 144 1.35 11.09 -3.84
CA LYS A 144 1.71 10.12 -2.81
C LYS A 144 0.82 10.22 -1.57
N ARG A 145 0.49 11.43 -1.11
CA ARG A 145 -0.45 11.63 0.00
C ARG A 145 -1.86 11.16 -0.37
N VAL A 146 -2.32 11.39 -1.60
CA VAL A 146 -3.60 10.86 -2.09
C VAL A 146 -3.58 9.32 -2.16
N ALA A 147 -2.45 8.71 -2.55
CA ALA A 147 -2.30 7.26 -2.53
C ALA A 147 -2.35 6.69 -1.10
N ILE A 148 -1.73 7.37 -0.13
CA ILE A 148 -1.84 7.03 1.30
C ILE A 148 -3.30 7.17 1.77
N ALA A 149 -3.97 8.28 1.41
CA ALA A 149 -5.39 8.49 1.72
C ALA A 149 -6.26 7.33 1.22
N ARG A 150 -6.02 6.89 -0.02
CA ARG A 150 -6.69 5.71 -0.60
C ARG A 150 -6.40 4.44 0.17
N ALA A 151 -5.13 4.23 0.57
CA ALA A 151 -4.72 3.04 1.29
C ALA A 151 -5.40 2.92 2.66
N ILE A 152 -5.52 4.03 3.41
CA ILE A 152 -6.16 4.02 4.74
C ILE A 152 -7.68 4.15 4.71
N CYS A 153 -8.25 4.50 3.54
CA CYS A 153 -9.70 4.62 3.40
C CYS A 153 -10.38 3.27 3.62
N GLY A 154 -11.21 3.18 4.64
CA GLY A 154 -11.87 1.93 4.99
C GLY A 154 -11.26 1.19 6.18
N ASN A 155 -10.28 1.79 6.86
CA ASN A 155 -9.62 1.26 8.05
C ASN A 155 -9.09 -0.18 7.84
N PRO A 156 -8.15 -0.39 6.92
CA PRO A 156 -7.58 -1.71 6.67
C PRO A 156 -6.79 -2.19 7.90
N LYS A 157 -6.80 -3.50 8.16
CA LYS A 157 -6.02 -4.08 9.26
C LYS A 157 -4.52 -4.14 8.97
N ILE A 158 -4.14 -4.16 7.70
CA ILE A 158 -2.74 -4.27 7.26
C ILE A 158 -2.48 -3.22 6.19
N LEU A 159 -1.39 -2.49 6.34
CA LEU A 159 -0.92 -1.48 5.40
C LEU A 159 0.39 -1.93 4.74
N LEU A 160 0.47 -1.81 3.43
CA LEU A 160 1.63 -2.17 2.63
C LEU A 160 2.10 -0.94 1.84
N PHE A 161 3.34 -0.50 2.09
CA PHE A 161 3.93 0.68 1.46
C PHE A 161 5.15 0.26 0.62
N ASP A 162 5.09 0.46 -0.70
CA ASP A 162 6.20 0.21 -1.62
C ASP A 162 6.88 1.52 -1.99
N GLU A 163 8.09 1.73 -1.45
CA GLU A 163 8.94 2.90 -1.72
C GLU A 163 8.20 4.24 -1.60
N PRO A 164 7.52 4.52 -0.47
CA PRO A 164 6.58 5.65 -0.38
C PRO A 164 7.26 7.02 -0.53
N THR A 165 8.54 7.14 -0.19
CA THR A 165 9.32 8.38 -0.26
C THR A 165 10.21 8.49 -1.50
N SER A 166 10.28 7.43 -2.32
CA SER A 166 11.12 7.40 -3.51
C SER A 166 10.83 8.57 -4.47
N GLY A 167 11.89 9.25 -4.93
CA GLY A 167 11.79 10.36 -5.88
C GLY A 167 11.28 11.67 -5.27
N LEU A 168 11.20 11.77 -3.96
CA LEU A 168 10.92 13.02 -3.24
C LEU A 168 12.21 13.64 -2.69
N ASP A 169 12.19 14.96 -2.49
CA ASP A 169 13.23 15.63 -1.73
C ASP A 169 13.18 15.20 -0.25
N PRO A 170 14.30 15.35 0.50
CA PRO A 170 14.37 14.87 1.88
C PRO A 170 13.31 15.46 2.82
N VAL A 171 12.93 16.71 2.62
CA VAL A 171 11.93 17.40 3.48
C VAL A 171 10.55 16.77 3.23
N THR A 172 10.16 16.65 1.98
CA THR A 172 8.89 16.03 1.60
C THR A 172 8.87 14.54 1.99
N GLY A 173 9.99 13.83 1.84
CA GLY A 173 10.14 12.44 2.28
C GLY A 173 9.85 12.29 3.78
N SER A 174 10.50 13.10 4.62
CA SER A 174 10.27 13.09 6.07
C SER A 174 8.80 13.36 6.45
N ILE A 175 8.13 14.25 5.73
CA ILE A 175 6.69 14.51 5.94
C ILE A 175 5.88 13.23 5.62
N ILE A 176 6.18 12.55 4.52
CA ILE A 176 5.50 11.31 4.15
C ILE A 176 5.70 10.22 5.21
N ASP A 177 6.92 10.05 5.74
CA ASP A 177 7.21 9.08 6.80
C ASP A 177 6.41 9.35 8.08
N GLN A 178 6.30 10.62 8.49
CA GLN A 178 5.47 11.01 9.62
C GLN A 178 3.97 10.74 9.36
N LEU A 179 3.51 10.98 8.14
CA LEU A 179 2.13 10.68 7.75
C LEU A 179 1.85 9.18 7.76
N ILE A 180 2.79 8.35 7.31
CA ILE A 180 2.68 6.89 7.38
C ILE A 180 2.61 6.42 8.84
N LYS A 181 3.53 6.88 9.70
CA LYS A 181 3.52 6.56 11.14
C LYS A 181 2.18 6.96 11.78
N THR A 182 1.66 8.13 11.45
CA THR A 182 0.36 8.60 11.94
C THR A 182 -0.79 7.74 11.39
N ALA A 183 -0.77 7.41 10.10
CA ALA A 183 -1.78 6.61 9.45
C ALA A 183 -1.88 5.20 10.05
N VAL A 184 -0.73 4.53 10.25
CA VAL A 184 -0.66 3.20 10.90
C VAL A 184 -1.25 3.24 12.31
N ARG A 185 -0.87 4.25 13.10
CA ARG A 185 -1.40 4.43 14.47
C ARG A 185 -2.90 4.69 14.48
N THR A 186 -3.39 5.52 13.57
CA THR A 186 -4.83 5.88 13.48
C THR A 186 -5.68 4.67 13.12
N VAL A 187 -5.19 3.85 12.20
CA VAL A 187 -5.87 2.61 11.80
C VAL A 187 -5.75 1.52 12.87
N GLY A 188 -4.72 1.60 13.74
CA GLY A 188 -4.42 0.57 14.74
C GLY A 188 -4.05 -0.78 14.12
N GLY A 189 -3.53 -0.76 12.89
CA GLY A 189 -3.19 -1.94 12.12
C GLY A 189 -1.69 -2.27 12.11
N SER A 190 -1.35 -3.33 11.40
CA SER A 190 0.04 -3.72 11.12
C SER A 190 0.52 -3.07 9.82
N ALA A 191 1.83 -2.91 9.65
CA ALA A 191 2.37 -2.33 8.42
C ALA A 191 3.62 -3.05 7.92
N ILE A 192 3.77 -3.15 6.59
CA ILE A 192 5.04 -3.45 5.94
C ILE A 192 5.42 -2.24 5.09
N THR A 193 6.61 -1.69 5.35
CA THR A 193 7.18 -0.63 4.53
C THR A 193 8.41 -1.16 3.82
N ILE A 194 8.41 -1.09 2.50
CA ILE A 194 9.54 -1.41 1.65
C ILE A 194 10.25 -0.12 1.29
N THR A 195 11.56 -0.03 1.56
CA THR A 195 12.36 1.15 1.25
C THR A 195 13.83 0.77 0.96
N HIS A 196 14.51 1.62 0.22
CA HIS A 196 15.98 1.61 0.11
C HIS A 196 16.61 2.72 0.97
N ASP A 197 15.80 3.58 1.58
CA ASP A 197 16.26 4.68 2.41
C ASP A 197 16.25 4.26 3.88
N MET A 198 17.44 4.25 4.49
CA MET A 198 17.62 3.91 5.91
C MET A 198 17.06 5.00 6.84
N ALA A 199 16.92 6.24 6.37
CA ALA A 199 16.37 7.33 7.17
C ALA A 199 14.84 7.25 7.34
N SER A 200 14.16 6.49 6.47
CA SER A 200 12.70 6.28 6.52
C SER A 200 12.25 5.20 7.53
N VAL A 201 13.16 4.59 8.26
CA VAL A 201 12.93 3.53 9.25
C VAL A 201 13.09 4.07 10.68
#